data_1142e4102425d532ad0b6c339eb2e58a
#
_entry.id   1142e4102425d532ad0b6c339eb2e58a
#
_cell.length_a   1.000
_cell.length_b   1.000
_cell.length_c   1.000
_cell.angle_alpha   90.00
_cell.angle_beta   90.00
_cell.angle_gamma   90.00
#
_symmetry.space_group_name_H-M   'P 1'
#
loop_
_entity.id
_entity.type
_entity.pdbx_description
1 polymer ?
#
loop_
_entity_poly.entity_id
_entity_poly.type
_entity_poly.pdbx_seq_one_letter_code
_entity_poly.pdbx_strand_id
1 'polypeptide(L)'
;MTTNTEDLTQTHHELHRRQIAAGEARCAVFRRTYDAPIEDVWDACTDPERLRRWYAPVEGDLSVGGTFTQGDFGPGRIVRCEAPRLLTIALGGGDPAPDEIELRLHPGEDGTTVLEFEHATTIDTHEIGGQVFDAVYCMGGGYGPRLLTLDRHLRGELPDDVDPTALHLRDDLRPAIDRSMAALAELVEADRRR
;
A
#
# COMPACT_ATOMS: atom_id res chain seq x y z
N MET A 1 14.93 14.90 22.30
CA MET A 1 14.58 13.47 22.20
C MET A 1 15.08 13.01 20.85
N THR A 2 16.11 12.19 20.80
CA THR A 2 16.65 11.65 19.55
C THR A 2 15.66 10.62 19.04
N THR A 3 14.95 10.94 17.96
CA THR A 3 14.15 9.97 17.21
C THR A 3 15.08 8.85 16.77
N ASN A 4 14.82 7.65 17.24
CA ASN A 4 15.68 6.50 16.98
C ASN A 4 15.61 6.18 15.49
N THR A 5 16.72 6.20 14.77
CA THR A 5 16.78 5.94 13.31
C THR A 5 16.18 4.58 12.94
N GLU A 6 16.08 3.63 13.88
CA GLU A 6 15.41 2.33 13.69
C GLU A 6 13.88 2.46 13.56
N ASP A 7 13.26 3.47 14.20
CA ASP A 7 11.80 3.68 14.19
C ASP A 7 11.31 4.21 12.83
N LEU A 8 12.14 5.00 12.14
CA LEU A 8 11.84 5.51 10.79
C LEU A 8 11.81 4.42 9.70
N THR A 9 12.36 3.23 9.99
CA THR A 9 12.50 2.15 9.00
C THR A 9 11.51 1.02 9.15
N GLN A 10 10.71 0.98 10.23
CA GLN A 10 9.75 -0.08 10.48
C GLN A 10 8.37 0.25 9.91
N THR A 11 7.75 -0.74 9.25
CA THR A 11 6.34 -0.68 8.88
C THR A 11 5.52 -1.32 9.99
N HIS A 12 4.57 -0.57 10.57
CA HIS A 12 3.61 -1.09 11.53
C HIS A 12 2.38 -1.61 10.80
N HIS A 13 1.82 -2.71 11.31
CA HIS A 13 0.67 -3.38 10.71
C HIS A 13 -0.48 -3.43 11.71
N GLU A 14 -1.70 -3.15 11.22
CA GLU A 14 -2.93 -3.30 11.97
C GLU A 14 -3.97 -4.02 11.12
N LEU A 15 -4.94 -4.67 11.78
CA LEU A 15 -6.10 -5.29 11.14
C LEU A 15 -7.36 -4.85 11.86
N HIS A 16 -8.31 -4.30 11.13
CA HIS A 16 -9.64 -3.97 11.64
C HIS A 16 -10.72 -4.23 10.59
N ARG A 17 -11.97 -3.87 10.88
CA ARG A 17 -13.10 -3.98 9.96
C ARG A 17 -13.78 -2.63 9.79
N ARG A 18 -14.26 -2.33 8.61
CA ARG A 18 -15.15 -1.20 8.33
C ARG A 18 -16.12 -1.49 7.19
N GLN A 19 -17.12 -0.64 7.05
CA GLN A 19 -18.00 -0.68 5.89
C GLN A 19 -17.35 0.04 4.70
N ILE A 20 -17.40 -0.62 3.54
CA ILE A 20 -17.17 -0.01 2.22
C ILE A 20 -18.42 -0.17 1.37
N ALA A 21 -18.41 0.34 0.14
CA ALA A 21 -19.59 0.26 -0.74
C ALA A 21 -20.02 -1.20 -1.02
N ALA A 22 -19.07 -2.14 -1.06
CA ALA A 22 -19.34 -3.56 -1.30
C ALA A 22 -19.78 -4.36 -0.05
N GLY A 23 -19.75 -3.76 1.14
CA GLY A 23 -20.14 -4.43 2.39
C GLY A 23 -19.11 -4.27 3.52
N GLU A 24 -19.19 -5.14 4.53
CA GLU A 24 -18.18 -5.19 5.58
C GLU A 24 -16.87 -5.73 5.02
N ALA A 25 -15.81 -4.97 5.19
CA ALA A 25 -14.47 -5.29 4.71
C ALA A 25 -13.48 -5.51 5.86
N ARG A 26 -12.52 -6.41 5.65
CA ARG A 26 -11.32 -6.53 6.48
C ARG A 26 -10.27 -5.58 5.94
N CYS A 27 -9.66 -4.79 6.82
CA CYS A 27 -8.77 -3.70 6.47
C CYS A 27 -7.38 -3.98 7.01
N ALA A 28 -6.41 -4.22 6.12
CA ALA A 28 -5.00 -4.23 6.47
C ALA A 28 -4.45 -2.82 6.41
N VAL A 29 -3.88 -2.34 7.51
CA VAL A 29 -3.23 -1.03 7.62
C VAL A 29 -1.73 -1.21 7.71
N PHE A 30 -1.02 -0.42 6.91
CA PHE A 30 0.43 -0.32 6.91
C PHE A 30 0.80 1.13 7.22
N ARG A 31 1.47 1.36 8.34
CA ARG A 31 1.92 2.70 8.74
C ARG A 31 3.43 2.77 8.71
N ARG A 32 3.96 3.79 8.02
CA ARG A 32 5.40 4.02 7.90
C ARG A 32 5.71 5.51 7.90
N THR A 33 6.82 5.88 8.55
CA THR A 33 7.35 7.24 8.52
C THR A 33 8.43 7.35 7.44
N TYR A 34 8.37 8.43 6.65
CA TYR A 34 9.36 8.77 5.62
C TYR A 34 10.06 10.07 5.98
N ASP A 35 11.36 10.11 5.76
CA ASP A 35 12.19 11.33 5.91
C ASP A 35 12.07 12.20 4.65
N ALA A 36 10.88 12.73 4.46
CA ALA A 36 10.52 13.58 3.31
C ALA A 36 9.30 14.46 3.66
N PRO A 37 9.19 15.67 3.09
CA PRO A 37 8.02 16.52 3.22
C PRO A 37 6.75 15.86 2.66
N ILE A 38 5.59 16.26 3.21
CA ILE A 38 4.30 15.66 2.83
C ILE A 38 3.98 15.82 1.34
N GLU A 39 4.37 16.94 0.74
CA GLU A 39 4.18 17.21 -0.68
C GLU A 39 5.00 16.24 -1.54
N ASP A 40 6.23 15.92 -1.13
CA ASP A 40 7.09 14.98 -1.87
C ASP A 40 6.59 13.54 -1.77
N VAL A 41 6.14 13.11 -0.58
CA VAL A 41 5.53 11.79 -0.41
C VAL A 41 4.21 11.70 -1.19
N TRP A 42 3.40 12.78 -1.18
CA TRP A 42 2.17 12.84 -1.95
C TRP A 42 2.43 12.71 -3.45
N ASP A 43 3.34 13.48 -3.98
CA ASP A 43 3.72 13.42 -5.40
C ASP A 43 4.25 12.03 -5.77
N ALA A 44 5.08 11.42 -4.92
CA ALA A 44 5.56 10.06 -5.15
C ALA A 44 4.43 9.03 -5.22
N CYS A 45 3.33 9.24 -4.50
CA CYS A 45 2.16 8.35 -4.45
C CYS A 45 1.08 8.66 -5.48
N THR A 46 1.16 9.79 -6.21
CA THR A 46 0.08 10.24 -7.10
C THR A 46 0.54 10.62 -8.52
N ASP A 47 1.81 10.97 -8.71
CA ASP A 47 2.38 11.24 -10.03
C ASP A 47 2.69 9.94 -10.78
N PRO A 48 2.11 9.70 -11.99
CA PRO A 48 2.33 8.49 -12.77
C PRO A 48 3.79 8.23 -13.12
N GLU A 49 4.58 9.29 -13.38
CA GLU A 49 5.99 9.17 -13.72
C GLU A 49 6.82 8.71 -12.51
N ARG A 50 6.40 9.07 -11.30
CA ARG A 50 7.01 8.60 -10.07
C ARG A 50 6.51 7.20 -9.69
N LEU A 51 5.20 6.93 -9.79
CA LEU A 51 4.60 5.63 -9.50
C LEU A 51 5.23 4.49 -10.31
N ARG A 52 5.49 4.71 -11.59
CA ARG A 52 6.13 3.69 -12.44
C ARG A 52 7.54 3.31 -12.02
N ARG A 53 8.18 4.09 -11.13
CA ARG A 53 9.53 3.83 -10.64
C ARG A 53 9.54 2.86 -9.45
N TRP A 54 8.53 2.91 -8.60
CA TRP A 54 8.55 2.17 -7.34
C TRP A 54 7.30 1.28 -7.11
N TYR A 55 6.20 1.59 -7.78
CA TYR A 55 4.93 0.90 -7.57
C TYR A 55 4.48 0.09 -8.77
N ALA A 56 4.01 0.75 -9.81
CA ALA A 56 3.57 0.19 -11.09
C ALA A 56 3.31 1.31 -12.10
N PRO A 57 3.29 1.03 -13.40
CA PRO A 57 2.73 1.94 -14.39
C PRO A 57 1.25 2.20 -14.09
N VAL A 58 0.84 3.48 -14.09
CA VAL A 58 -0.55 3.93 -13.89
C VAL A 58 -0.97 4.74 -15.09
N GLU A 59 -2.07 4.36 -15.74
CA GLU A 59 -2.56 4.99 -16.97
C GLU A 59 -4.07 5.18 -16.91
N GLY A 60 -4.57 6.30 -17.41
CA GLY A 60 -6.00 6.61 -17.48
C GLY A 60 -6.36 7.98 -16.95
N ASP A 61 -7.61 8.15 -16.54
CA ASP A 61 -8.11 9.39 -15.95
C ASP A 61 -7.92 9.38 -14.43
N LEU A 62 -7.01 10.21 -13.95
CA LEU A 62 -6.67 10.34 -12.53
C LEU A 62 -7.43 11.46 -11.80
N SER A 63 -8.50 11.99 -12.40
CA SER A 63 -9.43 12.88 -11.71
C SER A 63 -10.40 12.11 -10.80
N VAL A 64 -11.03 12.81 -9.85
CA VAL A 64 -12.08 12.19 -9.01
C VAL A 64 -13.25 11.72 -9.89
N GLY A 65 -13.62 10.44 -9.75
CA GLY A 65 -14.57 9.74 -10.61
C GLY A 65 -13.98 9.08 -11.83
N GLY A 66 -12.74 9.44 -12.21
CA GLY A 66 -12.00 8.86 -13.32
C GLY A 66 -11.56 7.43 -13.05
N THR A 67 -11.32 6.69 -14.13
CA THR A 67 -10.87 5.29 -14.11
C THR A 67 -9.47 5.16 -14.69
N PHE A 68 -8.69 4.28 -14.08
CA PHE A 68 -7.31 4.03 -14.47
C PHE A 68 -6.97 2.53 -14.41
N THR A 69 -5.85 2.17 -14.96
CA THR A 69 -5.22 0.85 -14.80
C THR A 69 -3.87 1.01 -14.08
N GLN A 70 -3.45 -0.04 -13.37
CA GLN A 70 -2.19 -0.03 -12.61
C GLN A 70 -1.43 -1.35 -12.88
N GLY A 71 -0.78 -1.44 -14.03
CA GLY A 71 -0.11 -2.66 -14.45
C GLY A 71 -1.06 -3.86 -14.37
N ASP A 72 -0.60 -4.96 -13.79
CA ASP A 72 -1.35 -6.22 -13.63
C ASP A 72 -2.33 -6.22 -12.44
N PHE A 73 -2.42 -5.12 -11.66
CA PHE A 73 -3.32 -5.05 -10.48
C PHE A 73 -4.79 -4.76 -10.84
N GLY A 74 -5.07 -4.57 -12.14
CA GLY A 74 -6.41 -4.36 -12.63
C GLY A 74 -6.88 -2.90 -12.57
N PRO A 75 -8.18 -2.68 -12.88
CA PRO A 75 -8.76 -1.35 -12.95
C PRO A 75 -8.98 -0.74 -11.57
N GLY A 76 -8.83 0.58 -11.50
CA GLY A 76 -9.16 1.39 -10.34
C GLY A 76 -10.03 2.58 -10.72
N ARG A 77 -10.69 3.18 -9.73
CA ARG A 77 -11.44 4.43 -9.84
C ARG A 77 -11.11 5.33 -8.66
N ILE A 78 -10.81 6.60 -8.91
CA ILE A 78 -10.58 7.57 -7.85
C ILE A 78 -11.92 7.97 -7.25
N VAL A 79 -12.09 7.68 -5.96
CA VAL A 79 -13.33 7.97 -5.21
C VAL A 79 -13.25 9.34 -4.53
N ARG A 80 -12.09 9.65 -3.95
CA ARG A 80 -11.86 10.90 -3.21
C ARG A 80 -10.39 11.30 -3.30
N CYS A 81 -10.13 12.59 -3.42
CA CYS A 81 -8.79 13.15 -3.42
C CYS A 81 -8.78 14.48 -2.69
N GLU A 82 -7.99 14.59 -1.62
CA GLU A 82 -7.76 15.81 -0.82
C GLU A 82 -6.26 16.01 -0.65
N ALA A 83 -5.63 16.51 -1.70
CA ALA A 83 -4.19 16.75 -1.71
C ALA A 83 -3.75 17.72 -0.61
N PRO A 84 -2.59 17.49 0.03
CA PRO A 84 -1.71 16.35 -0.09
C PRO A 84 -1.95 15.28 0.99
N ARG A 85 -3.19 15.06 1.46
CA ARG A 85 -3.49 14.32 2.70
C ARG A 85 -4.27 13.03 2.53
N LEU A 86 -5.15 12.96 1.52
CA LEU A 86 -6.07 11.83 1.41
C LEU A 86 -6.33 11.49 -0.05
N LEU A 87 -6.16 10.20 -0.37
CA LEU A 87 -6.59 9.60 -1.63
C LEU A 87 -7.34 8.31 -1.32
N THR A 88 -8.57 8.18 -1.86
CA THR A 88 -9.35 6.93 -1.79
C THR A 88 -9.60 6.43 -3.19
N ILE A 89 -9.29 5.16 -3.44
CA ILE A 89 -9.49 4.49 -4.72
C ILE A 89 -10.26 3.19 -4.51
N ALA A 90 -11.22 2.92 -5.38
CA ALA A 90 -11.90 1.63 -5.47
C ALA A 90 -11.15 0.76 -6.47
N LEU A 91 -10.88 -0.51 -6.14
CA LEU A 91 -10.12 -1.45 -6.96
C LEU A 91 -10.92 -2.69 -7.34
N GLY A 92 -10.57 -3.22 -8.51
CA GLY A 92 -11.22 -4.39 -9.07
C GLY A 92 -12.42 -4.04 -9.95
N GLY A 93 -12.87 -5.02 -10.70
CA GLY A 93 -14.05 -4.89 -11.54
C GLY A 93 -15.33 -5.02 -10.71
N GLY A 94 -16.38 -4.32 -11.13
CA GLY A 94 -17.69 -4.37 -10.48
C GLY A 94 -18.15 -3.02 -9.93
N ASP A 95 -19.43 -2.96 -9.63
CA ASP A 95 -20.07 -1.81 -8.97
C ASP A 95 -21.08 -2.36 -7.97
N PRO A 96 -20.78 -2.31 -6.66
CA PRO A 96 -19.56 -1.77 -6.06
C PRO A 96 -18.31 -2.65 -6.24
N ALA A 97 -17.15 -2.01 -6.25
CA ALA A 97 -15.86 -2.70 -6.29
C ALA A 97 -15.57 -3.42 -4.96
N PRO A 98 -14.95 -4.63 -5.00
CA PRO A 98 -14.73 -5.43 -3.79
C PRO A 98 -13.66 -4.87 -2.86
N ASP A 99 -12.77 -4.05 -3.38
CA ASP A 99 -11.62 -3.51 -2.65
C ASP A 99 -11.62 -1.99 -2.66
N GLU A 100 -11.12 -1.40 -1.59
CA GLU A 100 -10.88 0.03 -1.47
C GLU A 100 -9.50 0.26 -0.84
N ILE A 101 -8.71 1.13 -1.45
CA ILE A 101 -7.45 1.60 -0.87
C ILE A 101 -7.62 3.03 -0.40
N GLU A 102 -7.10 3.33 0.78
CA GLU A 102 -7.01 4.68 1.28
C GLU A 102 -5.58 5.01 1.71
N LEU A 103 -5.06 6.11 1.16
CA LEU A 103 -3.79 6.71 1.54
C LEU A 103 -4.08 7.93 2.39
N ARG A 104 -3.55 7.96 3.62
CA ARG A 104 -3.57 9.13 4.50
C ARG A 104 -2.15 9.57 4.80
N LEU A 105 -1.87 10.86 4.59
CA LEU A 105 -0.58 11.46 4.92
C LEU A 105 -0.75 12.45 6.06
N HIS A 106 0.12 12.34 7.04
CA HIS A 106 0.19 13.22 8.19
C HIS A 106 1.60 13.79 8.30
N PRO A 107 1.76 15.11 8.53
CA PRO A 107 3.06 15.65 8.85
C PRO A 107 3.55 15.05 10.16
N GLY A 108 4.79 14.56 10.15
CA GLY A 108 5.50 14.09 11.33
C GLY A 108 6.35 15.20 11.96
N GLU A 109 7.19 14.82 12.91
CA GLU A 109 8.18 15.73 13.48
C GLU A 109 9.36 15.94 12.52
N ASP A 110 10.05 17.07 12.64
CA ASP A 110 11.28 17.40 11.91
C ASP A 110 11.19 17.30 10.37
N GLY A 111 9.99 17.58 9.81
CA GLY A 111 9.78 17.56 8.35
C GLY A 111 9.55 16.18 7.77
N THR A 112 9.38 15.16 8.60
CA THR A 112 8.99 13.80 8.16
C THR A 112 7.51 13.70 7.80
N THR A 113 7.12 12.61 7.17
CA THR A 113 5.73 12.31 6.83
C THR A 113 5.36 10.89 7.26
N VAL A 114 4.24 10.75 7.95
CA VAL A 114 3.63 9.45 8.25
C VAL A 114 2.64 9.12 7.14
N LEU A 115 2.91 8.04 6.41
CA LEU A 115 1.96 7.42 5.50
C LEU A 115 1.20 6.32 6.25
N GLU A 116 -0.11 6.40 6.23
CA GLU A 116 -1.02 5.32 6.56
C GLU A 116 -1.67 4.83 5.26
N PHE A 117 -1.31 3.61 4.88
CA PHE A 117 -1.87 2.91 3.72
C PHE A 117 -2.84 1.85 4.23
N GLU A 118 -4.09 1.96 3.88
CA GLU A 118 -5.13 0.99 4.21
C GLU A 118 -5.62 0.30 2.94
N HIS A 119 -5.71 -1.04 2.97
CA HIS A 119 -6.43 -1.82 1.97
C HIS A 119 -7.60 -2.55 2.64
N ALA A 120 -8.81 -2.13 2.31
CA ALA A 120 -10.07 -2.75 2.71
C ALA A 120 -10.52 -3.73 1.63
N THR A 121 -10.83 -4.97 2.00
CA THR A 121 -11.29 -6.01 1.07
C THR A 121 -12.51 -6.75 1.62
N THR A 122 -13.48 -7.04 0.75
CA THR A 122 -14.58 -7.98 1.00
C THR A 122 -14.25 -9.39 0.54
N ILE A 123 -13.07 -9.58 -0.05
CA ILE A 123 -12.59 -10.89 -0.51
C ILE A 123 -11.95 -11.61 0.67
N ASP A 124 -12.37 -12.86 0.93
CA ASP A 124 -11.83 -13.65 2.03
C ASP A 124 -10.50 -14.32 1.66
N THR A 125 -10.41 -14.85 0.44
CA THR A 125 -9.28 -15.68 0.01
C THR A 125 -8.90 -15.45 -1.44
N HIS A 126 -7.61 -15.69 -1.74
CA HIS A 126 -7.08 -15.78 -3.10
C HIS A 126 -6.55 -17.20 -3.37
N GLU A 127 -6.73 -17.67 -4.59
CA GLU A 127 -6.07 -18.89 -5.08
C GLU A 127 -4.80 -18.50 -5.85
N ILE A 128 -3.66 -18.98 -5.38
CA ILE A 128 -2.34 -18.71 -5.97
C ILE A 128 -1.61 -20.06 -6.13
N GLY A 129 -1.31 -20.44 -7.37
CA GLY A 129 -0.59 -21.69 -7.65
C GLY A 129 -1.34 -22.94 -7.17
N GLY A 130 -2.67 -22.94 -7.18
CA GLY A 130 -3.50 -24.07 -6.70
C GLY A 130 -3.63 -24.16 -5.18
N GLN A 131 -3.13 -23.17 -4.44
CA GLN A 131 -3.28 -23.06 -2.99
C GLN A 131 -4.15 -21.87 -2.63
N VAL A 132 -4.98 -22.02 -1.59
CA VAL A 132 -5.88 -20.98 -1.10
C VAL A 132 -5.22 -20.26 0.07
N PHE A 133 -5.10 -18.93 -0.06
CA PHE A 133 -4.52 -18.06 0.97
C PHE A 133 -5.56 -17.04 1.44
N ASP A 134 -5.45 -16.62 2.69
CA ASP A 134 -6.20 -15.49 3.22
C ASP A 134 -5.84 -14.21 2.45
N ALA A 135 -6.85 -13.43 2.03
CA ALA A 135 -6.63 -12.24 1.21
C ALA A 135 -5.78 -11.19 1.94
N VAL A 136 -6.03 -10.96 3.23
CA VAL A 136 -5.25 -10.01 4.04
C VAL A 136 -3.79 -10.47 4.18
N TYR A 137 -3.55 -11.76 4.39
CA TYR A 137 -2.20 -12.31 4.44
C TYR A 137 -1.40 -12.02 3.15
N CYS A 138 -2.05 -12.16 1.99
CA CYS A 138 -1.41 -11.90 0.69
C CYS A 138 -0.95 -10.45 0.54
N MET A 139 -1.64 -9.49 1.17
CA MET A 139 -1.28 -8.06 1.12
C MET A 139 0.12 -7.79 1.68
N GLY A 140 0.57 -8.56 2.66
CA GLY A 140 1.91 -8.42 3.24
C GLY A 140 3.03 -8.60 2.23
N GLY A 141 2.92 -9.61 1.38
CA GLY A 141 3.87 -9.87 0.30
C GLY A 141 3.84 -8.81 -0.80
N GLY A 142 2.68 -8.18 -1.01
CA GLY A 142 2.49 -7.13 -2.00
C GLY A 142 2.98 -5.75 -1.53
N TYR A 143 2.53 -5.29 -0.38
CA TYR A 143 2.76 -3.92 0.08
C TYR A 143 4.03 -3.73 0.90
N GLY A 144 4.44 -4.72 1.69
CA GLY A 144 5.66 -4.62 2.49
C GLY A 144 6.90 -4.18 1.69
N PRO A 145 7.26 -4.88 0.59
CA PRO A 145 8.40 -4.47 -0.23
C PRO A 145 8.17 -3.13 -0.94
N ARG A 146 6.93 -2.81 -1.37
CA ARG A 146 6.62 -1.55 -2.04
C ARG A 146 6.85 -0.33 -1.15
N LEU A 147 6.44 -0.39 0.10
CA LEU A 147 6.66 0.71 1.05
C LEU A 147 8.15 0.94 1.33
N LEU A 148 8.98 -0.12 1.32
CA LEU A 148 10.42 0.03 1.37
C LEU A 148 11.01 0.58 0.07
N THR A 149 10.45 0.21 -1.08
CA THR A 149 10.87 0.74 -2.39
C THR A 149 10.52 2.22 -2.52
N LEU A 150 9.36 2.65 -1.98
CA LEU A 150 9.01 4.08 -1.86
C LEU A 150 10.05 4.84 -1.03
N ASP A 151 10.48 4.30 0.10
CA ASP A 151 11.53 4.91 0.94
C ASP A 151 12.83 5.15 0.13
N ARG A 152 13.29 4.13 -0.58
CA ARG A 152 14.46 4.23 -1.45
C ARG A 152 14.26 5.24 -2.59
N HIS A 153 13.06 5.29 -3.17
CA HIS A 153 12.72 6.26 -4.21
C HIS A 153 12.80 7.70 -3.69
N LEU A 154 12.24 7.98 -2.53
CA LEU A 154 12.27 9.31 -1.89
C LEU A 154 13.69 9.75 -1.55
N ARG A 155 14.57 8.82 -1.20
CA ARG A 155 16.00 9.11 -0.92
C ARG A 155 16.87 9.20 -2.18
N GLY A 156 16.31 8.91 -3.37
CA GLY A 156 17.10 8.82 -4.59
C GLY A 156 18.03 7.60 -4.65
N GLU A 157 17.77 6.58 -3.85
CA GLU A 157 18.59 5.35 -3.73
C GLU A 157 18.04 4.19 -4.58
N LEU A 158 16.92 4.41 -5.28
CA LEU A 158 16.31 3.37 -6.10
C LEU A 158 17.07 3.25 -7.44
N PRO A 159 17.65 2.07 -7.76
CA PRO A 159 18.30 1.86 -9.03
C PRO A 159 17.37 2.08 -10.24
N ASP A 160 17.95 2.51 -11.38
CA ASP A 160 17.17 2.82 -12.58
C ASP A 160 16.56 1.58 -13.25
N ASP A 161 17.12 0.40 -13.01
CA ASP A 161 16.72 -0.88 -13.58
C ASP A 161 15.74 -1.68 -12.70
N VAL A 162 15.18 -1.06 -11.64
CA VAL A 162 14.18 -1.74 -10.81
C VAL A 162 12.87 -1.89 -11.58
N ASP A 163 12.43 -3.14 -11.71
CA ASP A 163 11.09 -3.47 -12.16
C ASP A 163 10.14 -3.51 -10.94
N PRO A 164 9.24 -2.53 -10.77
CA PRO A 164 8.35 -2.48 -9.61
C PRO A 164 7.29 -3.58 -9.63
N THR A 165 7.07 -4.26 -10.75
CA THR A 165 6.12 -5.39 -10.85
C THR A 165 6.75 -6.69 -10.35
N ALA A 166 8.08 -6.77 -10.34
CA ALA A 166 8.86 -7.96 -9.97
C ALA A 166 9.57 -7.84 -8.61
N LEU A 167 9.12 -6.96 -7.71
CA LEU A 167 9.77 -6.74 -6.39
C LEU A 167 9.86 -8.01 -5.55
N HIS A 168 8.90 -8.94 -5.69
CA HIS A 168 8.89 -10.22 -4.99
C HIS A 168 10.03 -11.16 -5.38
N LEU A 169 10.71 -10.91 -6.50
CA LEU A 169 11.86 -11.69 -6.98
C LEU A 169 13.21 -11.14 -6.45
N ARG A 170 13.20 -10.00 -5.75
CA ARG A 170 14.43 -9.35 -5.30
C ARG A 170 14.87 -9.87 -3.93
N ASP A 171 16.09 -10.40 -3.84
CA ASP A 171 16.65 -10.92 -2.60
C ASP A 171 16.82 -9.84 -1.52
N ASP A 172 17.14 -8.60 -1.92
CA ASP A 172 17.32 -7.47 -0.99
C ASP A 172 16.01 -6.98 -0.35
N LEU A 173 14.85 -7.32 -0.94
CA LEU A 173 13.53 -7.04 -0.40
C LEU A 173 12.93 -8.21 0.38
N ARG A 174 13.51 -9.41 0.30
CA ARG A 174 13.01 -10.61 0.98
C ARG A 174 12.78 -10.40 2.48
N PRO A 175 13.68 -9.76 3.24
CA PRO A 175 13.41 -9.52 4.67
C PRO A 175 12.19 -8.62 4.95
N ALA A 176 11.88 -7.67 4.06
CA ALA A 176 10.68 -6.83 4.18
C ALA A 176 9.41 -7.63 3.87
N ILE A 177 9.45 -8.49 2.84
CA ILE A 177 8.36 -9.40 2.50
C ILE A 177 8.06 -10.32 3.69
N ASP A 178 9.06 -11.02 4.18
CA ASP A 178 8.90 -12.03 5.25
C ASP A 178 8.37 -11.39 6.54
N ARG A 179 8.88 -10.21 6.94
CA ARG A 179 8.37 -9.49 8.11
C ARG A 179 6.91 -9.06 7.96
N SER A 180 6.55 -8.49 6.80
CA SER A 180 5.20 -8.02 6.56
C SER A 180 4.19 -9.17 6.49
N MET A 181 4.56 -10.28 5.85
CA MET A 181 3.72 -11.48 5.81
C MET A 181 3.55 -12.11 7.20
N ALA A 182 4.62 -12.19 8.00
CA ALA A 182 4.55 -12.71 9.37
C ALA A 182 3.64 -11.85 10.26
N ALA A 183 3.78 -10.52 10.20
CA ALA A 183 2.94 -9.61 10.96
C ALA A 183 1.44 -9.76 10.61
N LEU A 184 1.10 -9.84 9.33
CA LEU A 184 -0.29 -10.04 8.92
C LEU A 184 -0.80 -11.45 9.23
N ALA A 185 0.05 -12.48 9.18
CA ALA A 185 -0.34 -13.83 9.61
C ALA A 185 -0.78 -13.86 11.09
N GLU A 186 -0.02 -13.21 11.97
CA GLU A 186 -0.36 -13.08 13.39
C GLU A 186 -1.68 -12.34 13.63
N LEU A 187 -1.90 -11.25 12.89
CA LEU A 187 -3.13 -10.46 12.97
C LEU A 187 -4.35 -11.24 12.47
N VAL A 188 -4.23 -11.96 11.35
CA VAL A 188 -5.30 -12.83 10.81
C VAL A 188 -5.64 -13.95 11.79
N GLU A 189 -4.63 -14.59 12.39
CA GLU A 189 -4.86 -15.62 13.41
C GLU A 189 -5.54 -15.07 14.68
N ALA A 190 -5.19 -13.83 15.07
CA ALA A 190 -5.86 -13.17 16.20
C ALA A 190 -7.31 -12.78 15.88
N ASP A 191 -7.61 -12.34 14.65
CA ASP A 191 -8.96 -12.01 14.20
C ASP A 191 -9.88 -13.25 14.15
N ARG A 192 -9.35 -14.39 13.70
CA ARG A 192 -10.11 -15.68 13.67
C ARG A 192 -10.49 -16.23 15.04
N ARG A 193 -9.81 -15.79 16.10
CA ARG A 193 -10.10 -16.23 17.48
C ARG A 193 -11.14 -15.38 18.21
N ARG A 194 -11.60 -14.29 17.60
CA ARG A 194 -12.62 -13.37 18.15
C ARG A 194 -14.03 -13.77 17.74
#